data_615743bf377d8f7e5daf9f8be5378999
#
_entry.id   615743bf377d8f7e5daf9f8be5378999
#
_cell.length_a   1.000
_cell.length_b   1.000
_cell.length_c   1.000
_cell.angle_alpha   90.00
_cell.angle_beta   90.00
_cell.angle_gamma   90.00
#
_symmetry.space_group_name_H-M   'P 1'
#
loop_
_entity.id
_entity.type
_entity.pdbx_description
1 polymer ?
#
loop_
_entity_poly.entity_id
_entity_poly.type
_entity_poly.pdbx_seq_one_letter_code
_entity_poly.pdbx_strand_id
1 'polypeptide(L)'
;MAVPTPQRRLLAAAMALLLALASSGAGAVAFAGPIKTVVVVVMENRSFDHMLGWMKRLNPAIDGVTGAEWNPANASDPAAGPRVYFGDGAQFVDPDPGHSYQEIRQQIFGSDDASGPPRMNGFVQQARSIGGGNMTDAVMNGFAPDSVAVYRELVAQFAVCDRWFASVPSSTQPNRLFVHSGTSGGATSNNPELLAKGYPQRTIFDNVHDAGLSFGVYFQDVPAVLFYRNLRKLKYILNFHPFHNAFRDHARRGSLPNYAVIEQHYMDSKDHPANDDHPSHDVYQGQMFVKEIYETLRASPQWNETLMVLTYDEHGGFFDHVPTPVDGVPSPDDIVGPPPYNFTFNRLGVRVPAILISPWIEKGTVMHGPNGSPTPTSQFEHSSIPATVKKLFNLPQDFLTKRDAWAGTFEGVVQTRTEPRTDCPEQLPTPTRIRQTEANEEAKLSSFQQEIVQLAAVLNGDHQLSSLQERIRERMNVREGTSYMRSAVRRFFEAGMSAKRMGLADDEQIVKMRPSLTTRMTSSPADQDDSP
;
A
#
# COMPACT_ATOMS: atom_id res chain seq x y z
N MET A 1 -65.61 6.01 -0.83
CA MET A 1 -64.34 5.95 -1.61
C MET A 1 -64.34 7.10 -2.57
N ALA A 2 -63.49 8.11 -2.36
CA ALA A 2 -63.42 9.29 -3.23
C ALA A 2 -62.54 9.00 -4.43
N VAL A 3 -63.08 9.16 -5.63
CA VAL A 3 -62.31 9.02 -6.90
C VAL A 3 -61.37 10.22 -7.02
N PRO A 4 -60.05 10.01 -7.25
CA PRO A 4 -59.09 11.11 -7.39
C PRO A 4 -59.35 11.91 -8.66
N THR A 5 -59.36 13.24 -8.51
CA THR A 5 -59.57 14.20 -9.59
C THR A 5 -58.47 14.08 -10.71
N PRO A 6 -58.81 14.41 -11.97
CA PRO A 6 -57.86 14.30 -13.11
C PRO A 6 -56.52 15.01 -12.89
N GLN A 7 -56.48 16.11 -12.15
CA GLN A 7 -55.25 16.84 -11.80
C GLN A 7 -54.30 16.05 -10.90
N ARG A 8 -54.82 15.24 -9.97
CA ARG A 8 -53.98 14.37 -9.11
C ARG A 8 -53.37 13.19 -9.91
N ARG A 9 -54.08 12.70 -10.95
CA ARG A 9 -53.55 11.67 -11.84
C ARG A 9 -52.45 12.21 -12.77
N LEU A 10 -52.58 13.45 -13.23
CA LEU A 10 -51.52 14.12 -14.04
C LEU A 10 -50.28 14.43 -13.22
N LEU A 11 -50.41 14.87 -11.95
CA LEU A 11 -49.26 15.09 -11.07
C LEU A 11 -48.56 13.77 -10.71
N ALA A 12 -49.30 12.71 -10.43
CA ALA A 12 -48.71 11.40 -10.14
C ALA A 12 -48.01 10.79 -11.38
N ALA A 13 -48.57 10.97 -12.58
CA ALA A 13 -47.93 10.54 -13.83
C ALA A 13 -46.70 11.38 -14.17
N ALA A 14 -46.71 12.68 -13.92
CA ALA A 14 -45.55 13.56 -14.11
C ALA A 14 -44.43 13.26 -13.10
N MET A 15 -44.73 12.96 -11.84
CA MET A 15 -43.77 12.51 -10.85
C MET A 15 -43.20 11.12 -11.18
N ALA A 16 -44.03 10.19 -11.66
CA ALA A 16 -43.55 8.87 -12.09
C ALA A 16 -42.65 8.97 -13.33
N LEU A 17 -42.97 9.90 -14.26
CA LEU A 17 -42.13 10.15 -15.45
C LEU A 17 -40.83 10.87 -15.09
N LEU A 18 -40.83 11.78 -14.13
CA LEU A 18 -39.63 12.44 -13.59
C LEU A 18 -38.74 11.46 -12.80
N LEU A 19 -39.34 10.53 -12.04
CA LEU A 19 -38.59 9.44 -11.40
C LEU A 19 -38.04 8.43 -12.41
N ALA A 20 -38.75 8.14 -13.49
CA ALA A 20 -38.27 7.28 -14.57
C ALA A 20 -37.19 7.95 -15.43
N LEU A 21 -37.23 9.27 -15.62
CA LEU A 21 -36.20 10.06 -16.32
C LEU A 21 -34.96 10.31 -15.44
N ALA A 22 -35.11 10.34 -14.12
CA ALA A 22 -33.96 10.42 -13.20
C ALA A 22 -33.24 9.07 -13.04
N SER A 23 -33.86 7.94 -13.42
CA SER A 23 -33.24 6.60 -13.41
C SER A 23 -32.59 6.20 -14.74
N SER A 24 -32.65 7.03 -15.78
CA SER A 24 -32.16 6.71 -17.13
C SER A 24 -30.82 7.37 -17.51
N GLY A 25 -29.93 7.61 -16.53
CA GLY A 25 -28.68 8.36 -16.77
C GLY A 25 -27.38 7.75 -16.25
N ALA A 26 -27.40 6.67 -15.49
CA ALA A 26 -26.20 5.92 -15.16
C ALA A 26 -26.43 4.46 -15.55
N GLY A 27 -25.96 4.05 -16.72
CA GLY A 27 -25.90 2.63 -17.06
C GLY A 27 -25.15 1.93 -15.93
N ALA A 28 -25.77 0.90 -15.32
CA ALA A 28 -25.11 0.10 -14.30
C ALA A 28 -23.78 -0.42 -14.86
N VAL A 29 -22.67 -0.14 -14.18
CA VAL A 29 -21.34 -0.63 -14.57
C VAL A 29 -21.42 -2.15 -14.59
N ALA A 30 -21.16 -2.76 -15.75
CA ALA A 30 -21.15 -4.22 -15.91
C ALA A 30 -19.75 -4.72 -15.54
N PHE A 31 -19.63 -5.43 -14.42
CA PHE A 31 -18.37 -6.10 -14.03
C PHE A 31 -17.96 -7.14 -15.08
N ALA A 32 -16.65 -7.26 -15.33
CA ALA A 32 -16.10 -8.17 -16.35
C ALA A 32 -16.05 -9.66 -15.90
N GLY A 33 -16.62 -9.98 -14.74
CA GLY A 33 -16.59 -11.34 -14.19
C GLY A 33 -17.24 -11.42 -12.80
N PRO A 34 -16.89 -12.44 -12.01
CA PRO A 34 -17.54 -12.68 -10.72
C PRO A 34 -17.09 -11.69 -9.62
N ILE A 35 -15.97 -11.00 -9.81
CA ILE A 35 -15.39 -10.12 -8.78
C ILE A 35 -16.07 -8.75 -8.81
N LYS A 36 -16.62 -8.37 -7.67
CA LYS A 36 -17.25 -7.07 -7.44
C LYS A 36 -16.57 -6.27 -6.32
N THR A 37 -15.76 -6.95 -5.51
CA THR A 37 -15.02 -6.36 -4.39
C THR A 37 -13.54 -6.71 -4.54
N VAL A 38 -12.69 -5.70 -4.62
CA VAL A 38 -11.22 -5.84 -4.58
C VAL A 38 -10.73 -5.26 -3.26
N VAL A 39 -10.03 -6.06 -2.47
CA VAL A 39 -9.44 -5.65 -1.18
C VAL A 39 -7.92 -5.63 -1.35
N VAL A 40 -7.29 -4.48 -1.08
CA VAL A 40 -5.85 -4.28 -1.23
C VAL A 40 -5.22 -4.09 0.15
N VAL A 41 -4.19 -4.90 0.43
CA VAL A 41 -3.35 -4.82 1.61
C VAL A 41 -1.91 -4.73 1.15
N VAL A 42 -1.21 -3.65 1.51
CA VAL A 42 0.19 -3.43 1.15
C VAL A 42 1.01 -3.42 2.44
N MET A 43 1.73 -4.51 2.70
CA MET A 43 2.64 -4.66 3.83
C MET A 43 3.95 -3.90 3.56
N GLU A 44 4.92 -3.97 4.47
CA GLU A 44 6.10 -3.10 4.44
C GLU A 44 7.43 -3.86 4.46
N ASN A 45 8.38 -3.36 3.62
CA ASN A 45 9.82 -3.56 3.73
C ASN A 45 10.29 -5.02 3.75
N ARG A 46 9.83 -5.88 2.81
CA ARG A 46 10.34 -7.26 2.69
C ARG A 46 10.46 -7.71 1.24
N SER A 47 11.61 -8.29 0.88
CA SER A 47 11.79 -8.91 -0.43
C SER A 47 11.00 -10.22 -0.57
N PHE A 48 10.80 -10.65 -1.82
CA PHE A 48 10.19 -11.94 -2.11
C PHE A 48 11.00 -13.09 -1.50
N ASP A 49 12.31 -13.09 -1.71
CA ASP A 49 13.17 -14.18 -1.17
C ASP A 49 13.16 -14.22 0.34
N HIS A 50 13.13 -13.06 1.00
CA HIS A 50 13.09 -12.98 2.47
C HIS A 50 11.82 -13.60 3.06
N MET A 51 10.66 -13.34 2.47
CA MET A 51 9.38 -13.83 2.99
C MET A 51 8.94 -15.16 2.38
N LEU A 52 9.09 -15.34 1.08
CA LEU A 52 8.48 -16.44 0.33
C LEU A 52 9.48 -17.29 -0.45
N GLY A 53 10.77 -16.91 -0.52
CA GLY A 53 11.76 -17.63 -1.33
C GLY A 53 11.87 -19.11 -0.97
N TRP A 54 11.81 -19.45 0.31
CA TRP A 54 11.87 -20.83 0.79
C TRP A 54 10.58 -21.64 0.55
N MET A 55 9.49 -21.02 0.08
CA MET A 55 8.28 -21.73 -0.33
C MET A 55 8.52 -22.65 -1.54
N LYS A 56 9.63 -22.46 -2.27
CA LYS A 56 10.11 -23.40 -3.30
C LYS A 56 10.28 -24.82 -2.79
N ARG A 57 10.57 -25.02 -1.50
CA ARG A 57 10.63 -26.36 -0.88
C ARG A 57 9.28 -27.09 -0.89
N LEU A 58 8.18 -26.33 -0.88
CA LEU A 58 6.80 -26.86 -0.86
C LEU A 58 6.21 -26.93 -2.27
N ASN A 59 6.53 -25.96 -3.12
CA ASN A 59 6.12 -25.93 -4.52
C ASN A 59 7.34 -25.56 -5.40
N PRO A 60 7.97 -26.57 -6.04
CA PRO A 60 9.16 -26.34 -6.89
C PRO A 60 8.94 -25.42 -8.09
N ALA A 61 7.68 -25.14 -8.46
CA ALA A 61 7.37 -24.20 -9.54
C ALA A 61 7.68 -22.75 -9.16
N ILE A 62 7.73 -22.42 -7.86
CA ILE A 62 8.03 -21.05 -7.40
C ILE A 62 9.48 -20.71 -7.74
N ASP A 63 9.69 -19.53 -8.34
CA ASP A 63 11.02 -18.95 -8.58
C ASP A 63 11.58 -18.36 -7.27
N GLY A 64 11.90 -19.26 -6.35
CA GLY A 64 12.46 -18.98 -5.02
C GLY A 64 13.86 -19.53 -4.86
N VAL A 65 14.34 -19.60 -3.63
CA VAL A 65 15.72 -19.92 -3.27
C VAL A 65 15.94 -21.40 -2.95
N THR A 66 17.21 -21.82 -3.06
CA THR A 66 17.67 -23.19 -2.76
C THR A 66 18.72 -23.23 -1.65
N GLY A 67 19.29 -22.06 -1.28
CA GLY A 67 20.44 -21.92 -0.40
C GLY A 67 21.78 -21.94 -1.15
N ALA A 68 21.74 -22.06 -2.48
CA ALA A 68 22.92 -21.90 -3.34
C ALA A 68 23.17 -20.45 -3.74
N GLU A 69 22.17 -19.59 -3.58
CA GLU A 69 22.24 -18.16 -3.85
C GLU A 69 23.18 -17.49 -2.85
N TRP A 70 24.01 -16.57 -3.33
CA TRP A 70 25.01 -15.90 -2.53
C TRP A 70 25.24 -14.46 -2.96
N ASN A 71 25.80 -13.67 -2.06
CA ASN A 71 26.20 -12.30 -2.32
C ASN A 71 27.67 -12.08 -1.88
N PRO A 72 28.51 -11.36 -2.65
CA PRO A 72 29.90 -11.13 -2.29
C PRO A 72 30.04 -10.07 -1.19
N ALA A 73 31.08 -10.21 -0.40
CA ALA A 73 31.43 -9.18 0.57
C ALA A 73 31.94 -7.87 -0.06
N ASN A 74 32.45 -7.97 -1.28
CA ASN A 74 32.91 -6.85 -2.12
C ASN A 74 32.33 -7.01 -3.53
N ALA A 75 31.38 -6.13 -3.88
CA ALA A 75 30.68 -6.18 -5.16
C ALA A 75 31.59 -5.82 -6.35
N SER A 76 32.63 -5.01 -6.13
CA SER A 76 33.60 -4.61 -7.19
C SER A 76 34.60 -5.72 -7.54
N ASP A 77 34.85 -6.63 -6.60
CA ASP A 77 35.68 -7.83 -6.83
C ASP A 77 35.02 -9.05 -6.16
N PRO A 78 34.03 -9.66 -6.82
CA PRO A 78 33.30 -10.80 -6.25
C PRO A 78 34.15 -12.05 -6.01
N ALA A 79 35.32 -12.12 -6.59
CA ALA A 79 36.27 -13.23 -6.42
C ALA A 79 37.18 -13.05 -5.19
N ALA A 80 37.44 -11.81 -4.78
CA ALA A 80 38.37 -11.45 -3.72
C ALA A 80 37.68 -11.29 -2.36
N GLY A 81 37.00 -12.28 -1.87
CA GLY A 81 36.43 -12.18 -0.54
C GLY A 81 35.44 -13.29 -0.22
N PRO A 82 34.92 -13.30 1.01
CA PRO A 82 33.93 -14.31 1.41
C PRO A 82 32.63 -14.12 0.65
N ARG A 83 32.04 -15.25 0.29
CA ARG A 83 30.65 -15.36 -0.20
C ARG A 83 29.73 -15.56 0.99
N VAL A 84 28.66 -14.80 1.07
CA VAL A 84 27.60 -15.00 2.06
C VAL A 84 26.44 -15.68 1.37
N TYR A 85 26.12 -16.91 1.80
CA TYR A 85 25.04 -17.69 1.22
C TYR A 85 23.71 -17.36 1.88
N PHE A 86 22.63 -17.47 1.13
CA PHE A 86 21.28 -17.19 1.60
C PHE A 86 20.78 -18.33 2.51
N GLY A 87 20.44 -17.99 3.76
CA GLY A 87 19.98 -18.91 4.77
C GLY A 87 18.46 -18.91 4.95
N ASP A 88 17.97 -19.84 5.82
CA ASP A 88 16.56 -19.94 6.21
C ASP A 88 16.32 -19.58 7.69
N GLY A 89 17.28 -18.90 8.30
CA GLY A 89 17.29 -18.53 9.71
C GLY A 89 16.82 -17.10 9.99
N ALA A 90 15.94 -16.52 9.18
CA ALA A 90 15.45 -15.17 9.41
C ALA A 90 14.80 -15.03 10.78
N GLN A 91 15.10 -13.92 11.44
CA GLN A 91 14.66 -13.58 12.79
C GLN A 91 14.12 -12.15 12.84
N PHE A 92 13.81 -11.69 14.03
CA PHE A 92 13.51 -10.29 14.28
C PHE A 92 14.74 -9.42 13.94
N VAL A 93 14.54 -8.33 13.22
CA VAL A 93 15.58 -7.42 12.72
C VAL A 93 15.36 -6.03 13.33
N ASP A 94 16.40 -5.51 13.98
CA ASP A 94 16.45 -4.16 14.53
C ASP A 94 17.92 -3.71 14.63
N PRO A 95 18.33 -2.57 14.05
CA PRO A 95 17.54 -1.66 13.19
C PRO A 95 17.21 -2.25 11.83
N ASP A 96 16.42 -1.51 11.03
CA ASP A 96 16.09 -1.85 9.66
C ASP A 96 17.32 -1.78 8.73
N PRO A 97 17.38 -2.62 7.66
CA PRO A 97 18.38 -2.48 6.62
C PRO A 97 18.18 -1.20 5.80
N GLY A 98 19.24 -0.76 5.12
CA GLY A 98 19.16 0.41 4.27
C GLY A 98 18.28 0.18 3.04
N HIS A 99 17.35 1.10 2.79
CA HIS A 99 16.39 1.03 1.67
C HIS A 99 16.07 2.40 1.05
N SER A 100 16.98 3.38 1.23
CA SER A 100 16.92 4.62 0.46
C SER A 100 17.22 4.36 -1.03
N TYR A 101 16.85 5.30 -1.89
CA TYR A 101 17.15 5.21 -3.31
C TYR A 101 18.65 4.96 -3.60
N GLN A 102 19.55 5.58 -2.83
CA GLN A 102 20.99 5.40 -2.94
C GLN A 102 21.43 3.99 -2.55
N GLU A 103 20.93 3.51 -1.43
CA GLU A 103 21.29 2.18 -0.90
C GLU A 103 20.76 1.06 -1.80
N ILE A 104 19.54 1.20 -2.31
CA ILE A 104 18.95 0.25 -3.25
C ILE A 104 19.77 0.18 -4.56
N ARG A 105 20.28 1.31 -5.06
CA ARG A 105 21.18 1.30 -6.21
C ARG A 105 22.45 0.51 -5.92
N GLN A 106 23.06 0.70 -4.75
CA GLN A 106 24.23 -0.08 -4.34
C GLN A 106 23.90 -1.57 -4.23
N GLN A 107 22.75 -1.94 -3.70
CA GLN A 107 22.30 -3.33 -3.59
C GLN A 107 22.14 -3.99 -4.96
N ILE A 108 21.46 -3.31 -5.90
CA ILE A 108 21.16 -3.83 -7.23
C ILE A 108 22.42 -3.89 -8.11
N PHE A 109 23.21 -2.81 -8.14
CA PHE A 109 24.31 -2.65 -9.10
C PHE A 109 25.71 -2.93 -8.50
N GLY A 110 25.82 -3.05 -7.18
CA GLY A 110 27.09 -3.21 -6.47
C GLY A 110 27.92 -1.92 -6.43
N SER A 111 27.37 -0.80 -6.87
CA SER A 111 28.02 0.52 -6.93
C SER A 111 26.97 1.63 -7.03
N ASP A 112 27.41 2.89 -6.94
CA ASP A 112 26.57 4.05 -7.21
C ASP A 112 26.29 4.28 -8.70
N ASP A 113 27.02 3.61 -9.59
CA ASP A 113 26.76 3.62 -11.03
C ASP A 113 25.70 2.58 -11.40
N ALA A 114 24.55 3.05 -11.85
CA ALA A 114 23.42 2.24 -12.28
C ALA A 114 23.31 2.12 -13.82
N SER A 115 24.38 2.41 -14.56
CA SER A 115 24.40 2.31 -16.03
C SER A 115 24.56 0.87 -16.54
N GLY A 116 25.07 -0.02 -15.70
CA GLY A 116 25.28 -1.42 -16.02
C GLY A 116 24.05 -2.31 -15.77
N PRO A 117 24.17 -3.63 -16.03
CA PRO A 117 23.11 -4.58 -15.72
C PRO A 117 22.90 -4.73 -14.20
N PRO A 118 21.66 -5.03 -13.76
CA PRO A 118 21.33 -5.24 -12.35
C PRO A 118 21.91 -6.58 -11.87
N ARG A 119 23.10 -6.54 -11.28
CA ARG A 119 23.85 -7.74 -10.86
C ARG A 119 23.34 -8.36 -9.57
N MET A 120 22.52 -7.64 -8.81
CA MET A 120 22.01 -8.06 -7.50
C MET A 120 23.11 -8.51 -6.53
N ASN A 121 24.28 -7.88 -6.59
CA ASN A 121 25.49 -8.34 -5.90
C ASN A 121 26.01 -7.38 -4.81
N GLY A 122 25.28 -6.32 -4.49
CA GLY A 122 25.71 -5.30 -3.54
C GLY A 122 25.05 -5.37 -2.16
N PHE A 123 24.14 -6.31 -1.89
CA PHE A 123 23.37 -6.38 -0.64
C PHE A 123 24.27 -6.56 0.59
N VAL A 124 25.19 -7.50 0.56
CA VAL A 124 26.15 -7.74 1.67
C VAL A 124 27.07 -6.54 1.87
N GLN A 125 27.57 -5.95 0.80
CA GLN A 125 28.45 -4.77 0.88
C GLN A 125 27.72 -3.59 1.51
N GLN A 126 26.49 -3.31 1.08
CA GLN A 126 25.69 -2.22 1.58
C GLN A 126 25.29 -2.46 3.05
N ALA A 127 24.82 -3.67 3.41
CA ALA A 127 24.48 -4.03 4.79
C ALA A 127 25.67 -3.85 5.76
N ARG A 128 26.88 -4.20 5.33
CA ARG A 128 28.12 -4.00 6.12
C ARG A 128 28.41 -2.53 6.40
N SER A 129 28.07 -1.65 5.47
CA SER A 129 28.30 -0.21 5.65
C SER A 129 27.39 0.40 6.73
N ILE A 130 26.25 -0.23 7.03
CA ILE A 130 25.28 0.23 8.03
C ILE A 130 25.50 -0.44 9.38
N GLY A 131 25.46 -1.77 9.44
CA GLY A 131 25.37 -2.52 10.71
C GLY A 131 26.35 -3.69 10.84
N GLY A 132 27.38 -3.77 9.97
CA GLY A 132 28.42 -4.81 10.05
C GLY A 132 27.88 -6.22 9.80
N GLY A 133 28.41 -7.21 10.54
CA GLY A 133 28.09 -8.64 10.37
C GLY A 133 26.63 -8.97 10.67
N ASN A 134 26.07 -8.44 11.73
CA ASN A 134 24.69 -8.71 12.12
C ASN A 134 23.68 -8.27 11.05
N MET A 135 23.92 -7.10 10.42
CA MET A 135 23.08 -6.63 9.33
C MET A 135 23.24 -7.51 8.07
N THR A 136 24.46 -7.98 7.80
CA THR A 136 24.70 -8.94 6.73
C THR A 136 23.89 -10.21 6.91
N ASP A 137 23.91 -10.77 8.13
CA ASP A 137 23.14 -11.98 8.45
C ASP A 137 21.63 -11.71 8.32
N ALA A 138 21.15 -10.53 8.76
CA ALA A 138 19.75 -10.15 8.63
C ALA A 138 19.29 -10.12 7.17
N VAL A 139 20.04 -9.46 6.27
CA VAL A 139 19.63 -9.30 4.86
C VAL A 139 19.79 -10.58 4.03
N MET A 140 20.68 -11.50 4.44
CA MET A 140 20.96 -12.75 3.73
C MET A 140 20.25 -13.96 4.31
N ASN A 141 19.20 -13.77 5.10
CA ASN A 141 18.34 -14.84 5.60
C ASN A 141 16.89 -14.58 5.22
N GLY A 142 16.18 -15.62 4.81
CA GLY A 142 14.74 -15.63 4.63
C GLY A 142 14.04 -16.50 5.68
N PHE A 143 12.74 -16.36 5.79
CA PHE A 143 11.93 -17.16 6.70
C PHE A 143 11.73 -18.58 6.15
N ALA A 144 12.01 -19.57 6.97
CA ALA A 144 11.54 -20.94 6.72
C ALA A 144 10.00 -20.94 6.63
N PRO A 145 9.37 -21.79 5.80
CA PRO A 145 7.91 -21.79 5.61
C PRO A 145 7.10 -21.91 6.90
N ASP A 146 7.58 -22.66 7.89
CA ASP A 146 6.90 -22.84 9.17
C ASP A 146 6.95 -21.60 10.07
N SER A 147 7.94 -20.72 9.89
CA SER A 147 8.05 -19.45 10.62
C SER A 147 7.04 -18.40 10.13
N VAL A 148 6.56 -18.55 8.90
CA VAL A 148 5.54 -17.68 8.29
C VAL A 148 4.31 -18.49 7.88
N ALA A 149 3.76 -19.20 8.85
CA ALA A 149 2.72 -20.22 8.65
C ALA A 149 1.45 -19.67 7.97
N VAL A 150 1.08 -18.42 8.21
CA VAL A 150 -0.07 -17.76 7.55
C VAL A 150 0.22 -17.59 6.07
N TYR A 151 1.38 -17.06 5.70
CA TYR A 151 1.78 -16.88 4.30
C TYR A 151 1.96 -18.24 3.60
N ARG A 152 2.55 -19.23 4.29
CA ARG A 152 2.66 -20.60 3.77
C ARG A 152 1.31 -21.17 3.37
N GLU A 153 0.30 -21.05 4.22
CA GLU A 153 -1.04 -21.54 3.93
C GLU A 153 -1.68 -20.77 2.77
N LEU A 154 -1.54 -19.45 2.73
CA LEU A 154 -2.06 -18.64 1.63
C LEU A 154 -1.42 -19.01 0.28
N VAL A 155 -0.10 -19.23 0.23
CA VAL A 155 0.61 -19.68 -0.98
C VAL A 155 0.13 -21.08 -1.40
N ALA A 156 -0.11 -21.98 -0.45
CA ALA A 156 -0.60 -23.33 -0.74
C ALA A 156 -2.05 -23.34 -1.26
N GLN A 157 -2.87 -22.39 -0.85
CA GLN A 157 -4.31 -22.37 -1.16
C GLN A 157 -4.71 -21.46 -2.31
N PHE A 158 -3.88 -20.48 -2.67
CA PHE A 158 -4.22 -19.44 -3.65
C PHE A 158 -3.09 -19.21 -4.65
N ALA A 159 -3.03 -18.05 -5.31
CA ALA A 159 -1.98 -17.74 -6.26
C ALA A 159 -0.85 -16.92 -5.63
N VAL A 160 0.38 -17.35 -5.84
CA VAL A 160 1.58 -16.54 -5.59
C VAL A 160 2.12 -15.98 -6.89
N CYS A 161 2.46 -14.68 -6.91
CA CYS A 161 3.16 -14.04 -8.01
C CYS A 161 4.64 -13.97 -7.65
N ASP A 162 5.46 -14.83 -8.24
CA ASP A 162 6.88 -14.92 -7.91
C ASP A 162 7.77 -13.98 -8.75
N ARG A 163 7.15 -13.15 -9.58
CA ARG A 163 7.78 -12.06 -10.34
C ARG A 163 6.96 -10.78 -10.27
N TRP A 164 6.63 -10.38 -9.04
CA TRP A 164 6.06 -9.08 -8.75
C TRP A 164 7.14 -8.15 -8.22
N PHE A 165 7.29 -6.99 -8.83
CA PHE A 165 8.36 -6.05 -8.54
C PHE A 165 7.84 -4.78 -7.86
N ALA A 166 8.63 -4.18 -6.98
CA ALA A 166 8.40 -2.80 -6.58
C ALA A 166 8.43 -1.90 -7.81
N SER A 167 7.59 -0.88 -7.86
CA SER A 167 7.43 -0.04 -9.06
C SER A 167 8.66 0.80 -9.39
N VAL A 168 9.43 1.13 -8.35
CA VAL A 168 10.68 1.91 -8.46
C VAL A 168 11.71 1.40 -7.44
N PRO A 169 13.01 1.53 -7.73
CA PRO A 169 14.07 1.20 -6.77
C PRO A 169 14.20 2.28 -5.70
N SER A 170 13.19 2.41 -4.85
CA SER A 170 13.10 3.44 -3.84
C SER A 170 12.37 2.92 -2.59
N SER A 171 12.28 3.77 -1.57
CA SER A 171 11.65 3.49 -0.28
C SER A 171 10.12 3.41 -0.37
N THR A 172 9.48 3.27 0.78
CA THR A 172 8.05 3.04 1.02
C THR A 172 7.13 3.97 0.23
N GLN A 173 7.22 5.29 0.46
CA GLN A 173 6.20 6.21 -0.05
C GLN A 173 6.15 6.31 -1.58
N PRO A 174 7.28 6.44 -2.31
CA PRO A 174 7.25 6.40 -3.77
C PRO A 174 6.54 5.15 -4.32
N ASN A 175 6.81 3.97 -3.77
CA ASN A 175 6.20 2.72 -4.20
C ASN A 175 4.70 2.64 -3.88
N ARG A 176 4.27 3.07 -2.68
CA ARG A 176 2.85 3.12 -2.30
C ARG A 176 2.03 4.05 -3.20
N LEU A 177 2.62 5.13 -3.71
CA LEU A 177 1.95 6.01 -4.67
C LEU A 177 1.65 5.29 -5.99
N PHE A 178 2.50 4.39 -6.48
CA PHE A 178 2.20 3.61 -7.68
C PHE A 178 0.99 2.68 -7.51
N VAL A 179 0.77 2.15 -6.30
CA VAL A 179 -0.36 1.25 -6.00
C VAL A 179 -1.71 1.86 -6.39
N HIS A 180 -1.86 3.17 -6.25
CA HIS A 180 -3.15 3.81 -6.44
C HIS A 180 -3.20 4.85 -7.56
N SER A 181 -2.03 5.24 -8.10
CA SER A 181 -1.98 6.29 -9.13
C SER A 181 -1.08 5.97 -10.33
N GLY A 182 -0.35 4.84 -10.32
CA GLY A 182 0.56 4.45 -11.39
C GLY A 182 1.78 5.38 -11.53
N THR A 183 2.01 6.27 -10.57
CA THR A 183 3.17 7.18 -10.52
C THR A 183 3.44 7.68 -9.11
N SER A 184 4.70 7.97 -8.81
CA SER A 184 5.09 8.70 -7.59
C SER A 184 5.07 10.23 -7.77
N GLY A 185 4.68 10.74 -8.95
CA GLY A 185 4.73 12.17 -9.22
C GLY A 185 6.14 12.77 -9.16
N GLY A 186 7.15 11.98 -9.56
CA GLY A 186 8.56 12.37 -9.54
C GLY A 186 9.27 12.14 -8.19
N ALA A 187 8.58 11.62 -7.17
CA ALA A 187 9.22 11.34 -5.88
C ALA A 187 10.12 10.09 -5.96
N THR A 188 11.37 10.23 -5.47
CA THR A 188 12.34 9.14 -5.26
C THR A 188 12.71 9.00 -3.79
N SER A 189 12.11 9.80 -2.93
CA SER A 189 12.27 9.80 -1.47
C SER A 189 11.18 10.66 -0.85
N ASN A 190 11.18 10.76 0.45
CA ASN A 190 10.32 11.68 1.19
C ASN A 190 10.60 13.15 0.78
N ASN A 191 9.55 13.87 0.40
CA ASN A 191 9.62 15.30 0.08
C ASN A 191 8.60 16.07 0.93
N PRO A 192 9.02 16.76 2.02
CA PRO A 192 8.12 17.45 2.94
C PRO A 192 7.23 18.51 2.28
N GLU A 193 7.70 19.17 1.23
CA GLU A 193 6.89 20.16 0.52
C GLU A 193 5.76 19.52 -0.29
N LEU A 194 6.06 18.41 -0.99
CA LEU A 194 5.05 17.64 -1.71
C LEU A 194 4.05 17.00 -0.75
N LEU A 195 4.53 16.49 0.40
CA LEU A 195 3.66 15.97 1.46
C LEU A 195 2.69 17.04 1.96
N ALA A 196 3.16 18.26 2.20
CA ALA A 196 2.34 19.37 2.65
C ALA A 196 1.28 19.77 1.61
N LYS A 197 1.69 19.94 0.36
CA LYS A 197 0.79 20.26 -0.76
C LYS A 197 -0.18 19.12 -1.08
N GLY A 198 0.22 17.89 -0.80
CA GLY A 198 -0.41 16.66 -1.23
C GLY A 198 -0.15 16.36 -2.70
N TYR A 199 0.09 15.10 -3.00
CA TYR A 199 0.34 14.62 -4.35
C TYR A 199 -0.87 14.86 -5.25
N PRO A 200 -0.71 15.53 -6.42
CA PRO A 200 -1.84 16.04 -7.19
C PRO A 200 -2.43 15.05 -8.19
N GLN A 201 -1.74 13.93 -8.47
CA GLN A 201 -2.13 12.99 -9.51
C GLN A 201 -3.50 12.35 -9.26
N ARG A 202 -4.17 11.98 -10.33
CA ARG A 202 -5.41 11.21 -10.31
C ARG A 202 -5.15 9.80 -9.79
N THR A 203 -6.14 9.24 -9.11
CA THR A 203 -6.03 7.92 -8.48
C THR A 203 -7.13 6.97 -8.97
N ILE A 204 -6.94 5.67 -8.71
CA ILE A 204 -7.99 4.67 -8.95
C ILE A 204 -9.25 4.94 -8.10
N PHE A 205 -9.11 5.57 -6.92
CA PHE A 205 -10.25 5.99 -6.11
C PHE A 205 -11.15 6.99 -6.86
N ASP A 206 -10.53 7.93 -7.59
CA ASP A 206 -11.27 8.88 -8.42
C ASP A 206 -12.00 8.16 -9.56
N ASN A 207 -11.35 7.19 -10.21
CA ASN A 207 -11.95 6.44 -11.33
C ASN A 207 -13.13 5.58 -10.86
N VAL A 208 -12.99 4.91 -9.71
CA VAL A 208 -14.05 4.11 -9.08
C VAL A 208 -15.24 5.00 -8.70
N HIS A 209 -14.98 6.14 -8.07
CA HIS A 209 -16.02 7.11 -7.69
C HIS A 209 -16.75 7.69 -8.90
N ASP A 210 -16.01 8.13 -9.92
CA ASP A 210 -16.57 8.73 -11.13
C ASP A 210 -17.37 7.73 -11.98
N ALA A 211 -17.08 6.43 -11.83
CA ALA A 211 -17.87 5.34 -12.41
C ALA A 211 -19.13 5.00 -11.59
N GLY A 212 -19.41 5.72 -10.50
CA GLY A 212 -20.55 5.45 -9.62
C GLY A 212 -20.38 4.22 -8.74
N LEU A 213 -19.14 3.70 -8.62
CA LEU A 213 -18.80 2.61 -7.72
C LEU A 213 -18.30 3.15 -6.36
N SER A 214 -18.28 2.28 -5.36
CA SER A 214 -17.88 2.65 -4.02
C SER A 214 -16.42 2.29 -3.73
N PHE A 215 -15.75 3.13 -2.93
CA PHE A 215 -14.48 2.77 -2.31
C PHE A 215 -14.48 3.05 -0.82
N GLY A 216 -13.59 2.40 -0.08
CA GLY A 216 -13.39 2.63 1.36
C GLY A 216 -11.96 2.37 1.78
N VAL A 217 -11.48 3.14 2.74
CA VAL A 217 -10.17 2.98 3.37
C VAL A 217 -10.37 2.64 4.83
N TYR A 218 -9.92 1.46 5.23
CA TYR A 218 -9.96 0.97 6.60
C TYR A 218 -8.59 1.13 7.23
N PHE A 219 -8.46 2.02 8.18
CA PHE A 219 -7.17 2.41 8.75
C PHE A 219 -7.09 2.19 10.26
N GLN A 220 -5.90 1.97 10.76
CA GLN A 220 -5.62 1.80 12.19
C GLN A 220 -4.98 3.06 12.80
N ASP A 221 -4.07 3.70 12.11
CA ASP A 221 -3.41 4.93 12.55
C ASP A 221 -3.85 6.15 11.73
N VAL A 222 -3.10 6.50 10.70
CA VAL A 222 -3.41 7.55 9.74
C VAL A 222 -3.57 6.92 8.36
N PRO A 223 -4.61 7.26 7.60
CA PRO A 223 -4.71 6.76 6.24
C PRO A 223 -3.59 7.34 5.37
N ALA A 224 -2.59 6.52 5.03
CA ALA A 224 -1.45 6.95 4.21
C ALA A 224 -1.89 7.43 2.82
N VAL A 225 -3.00 6.93 2.29
CA VAL A 225 -3.58 7.44 1.04
C VAL A 225 -3.96 8.93 1.11
N LEU A 226 -4.03 9.54 2.29
CA LEU A 226 -4.20 10.99 2.43
C LEU A 226 -2.96 11.80 2.02
N PHE A 227 -1.85 11.15 1.62
CA PHE A 227 -0.80 11.79 0.84
C PHE A 227 -1.35 12.34 -0.49
N TYR A 228 -2.36 11.73 -1.09
CA TYR A 228 -3.04 12.29 -2.26
C TYR A 228 -3.93 13.47 -1.89
N ARG A 229 -3.64 14.63 -2.51
CA ARG A 229 -4.38 15.87 -2.25
C ARG A 229 -5.89 15.71 -2.51
N ASN A 230 -6.25 14.98 -3.54
CA ASN A 230 -7.66 14.84 -3.93
C ASN A 230 -8.47 14.08 -2.87
N LEU A 231 -7.88 13.12 -2.17
CA LEU A 231 -8.56 12.36 -1.12
C LEU A 231 -8.79 13.18 0.16
N ARG A 232 -8.19 14.36 0.30
CA ARG A 232 -8.45 15.31 1.39
C ARG A 232 -9.69 16.17 1.18
N LYS A 233 -10.45 15.96 0.08
CA LYS A 233 -11.69 16.67 -0.23
C LYS A 233 -12.84 16.18 0.64
N LEU A 234 -13.78 17.10 0.92
CA LEU A 234 -14.94 16.84 1.77
C LEU A 234 -15.84 15.73 1.22
N LYS A 235 -15.95 15.58 -0.11
CA LYS A 235 -16.75 14.52 -0.73
C LYS A 235 -16.31 13.10 -0.32
N TYR A 236 -15.03 12.90 0.03
CA TYR A 236 -14.49 11.59 0.37
C TYR A 236 -14.43 11.30 1.89
N ILE A 237 -14.84 12.25 2.75
CA ILE A 237 -14.67 12.10 4.22
C ILE A 237 -15.37 10.83 4.78
N LEU A 238 -16.46 10.41 4.17
CA LEU A 238 -17.24 9.24 4.58
C LEU A 238 -16.68 7.90 4.07
N ASN A 239 -15.64 7.93 3.25
CA ASN A 239 -14.98 6.73 2.73
C ASN A 239 -13.88 6.20 3.67
N PHE A 240 -13.56 6.91 4.75
CA PHE A 240 -12.53 6.55 5.70
C PHE A 240 -13.14 5.96 6.97
N HIS A 241 -12.69 4.76 7.34
CA HIS A 241 -13.30 3.97 8.40
C HIS A 241 -12.23 3.45 9.37
N PRO A 242 -12.43 3.55 10.70
CA PRO A 242 -11.58 2.84 11.66
C PRO A 242 -11.66 1.32 11.43
N PHE A 243 -10.51 0.67 11.28
CA PHE A 243 -10.44 -0.76 10.91
C PHE A 243 -11.15 -1.66 11.91
N HIS A 244 -10.81 -1.56 13.20
CA HIS A 244 -11.23 -2.54 14.22
C HIS A 244 -12.73 -2.80 14.29
N ASN A 245 -13.57 -1.79 14.09
CA ASN A 245 -15.01 -1.93 14.20
C ASN A 245 -15.69 -1.97 12.83
N ALA A 246 -15.30 -1.07 11.92
CA ALA A 246 -16.01 -0.88 10.67
C ALA A 246 -15.76 -2.01 9.67
N PHE A 247 -14.52 -2.51 9.53
CA PHE A 247 -14.21 -3.56 8.56
C PHE A 247 -15.00 -4.84 8.83
N ARG A 248 -14.94 -5.35 10.06
CA ARG A 248 -15.69 -6.56 10.46
C ARG A 248 -17.20 -6.39 10.32
N ASP A 249 -17.73 -5.20 10.66
CA ASP A 249 -19.16 -4.92 10.56
C ASP A 249 -19.62 -4.86 9.10
N HIS A 250 -18.87 -4.16 8.23
CA HIS A 250 -19.17 -4.10 6.80
C HIS A 250 -19.05 -5.47 6.14
N ALA A 251 -18.01 -6.24 6.44
CA ALA A 251 -17.84 -7.59 5.93
C ALA A 251 -19.00 -8.51 6.35
N ARG A 252 -19.38 -8.50 7.64
CA ARG A 252 -20.48 -9.31 8.17
C ARG A 252 -21.82 -8.98 7.52
N ARG A 253 -22.07 -7.72 7.21
CA ARG A 253 -23.30 -7.25 6.56
C ARG A 253 -23.32 -7.44 5.06
N GLY A 254 -22.20 -7.82 4.43
CA GLY A 254 -22.07 -7.86 2.98
C GLY A 254 -22.12 -6.46 2.35
N SER A 255 -21.52 -5.47 3.01
CA SER A 255 -21.52 -4.06 2.59
C SER A 255 -20.11 -3.50 2.42
N LEU A 256 -19.12 -4.36 2.15
CA LEU A 256 -17.79 -3.91 1.74
C LEU A 256 -17.87 -3.15 0.42
N PRO A 257 -17.12 -2.06 0.27
CA PRO A 257 -17.10 -1.28 -0.97
C PRO A 257 -16.47 -2.07 -2.12
N ASN A 258 -16.70 -1.64 -3.36
CA ASN A 258 -16.12 -2.27 -4.53
C ASN A 258 -14.59 -2.26 -4.50
N TYR A 259 -13.98 -1.15 -4.08
CA TYR A 259 -12.54 -1.04 -3.90
C TYR A 259 -12.22 -0.69 -2.44
N ALA A 260 -11.66 -1.63 -1.70
CA ALA A 260 -11.32 -1.49 -0.29
C ALA A 260 -9.81 -1.49 -0.11
N VAL A 261 -9.27 -0.54 0.65
CA VAL A 261 -7.88 -0.53 1.07
C VAL A 261 -7.83 -0.70 2.57
N ILE A 262 -6.97 -1.58 3.05
CA ILE A 262 -6.78 -1.81 4.49
C ILE A 262 -5.36 -1.42 4.84
N GLU A 263 -5.21 -0.48 5.77
CA GLU A 263 -3.94 0.05 6.21
C GLU A 263 -3.61 -0.38 7.64
N GLN A 264 -2.35 -0.67 7.86
CA GLN A 264 -1.75 -1.24 9.04
C GLN A 264 -1.67 -0.25 10.20
N HIS A 265 -1.24 -0.79 11.35
CA HIS A 265 -0.74 -0.05 12.49
C HIS A 265 0.79 0.08 12.35
N TYR A 266 1.28 1.31 12.21
CA TYR A 266 2.67 1.62 11.90
C TYR A 266 3.51 2.01 13.11
N MET A 267 2.88 2.27 14.26
CA MET A 267 3.54 2.77 15.46
C MET A 267 3.61 1.65 16.51
N ASP A 268 4.80 1.11 16.73
CA ASP A 268 5.01 -0.04 17.63
C ASP A 268 4.92 0.37 19.10
N SER A 269 3.81 0.05 19.76
CA SER A 269 3.61 0.28 21.18
C SER A 269 3.27 -1.00 21.94
N LYS A 270 3.43 -1.00 23.26
CA LYS A 270 3.18 -2.18 24.09
C LYS A 270 1.73 -2.65 24.04
N ASP A 271 0.81 -1.70 24.06
CA ASP A 271 -0.63 -1.99 24.06
C ASP A 271 -1.18 -2.25 22.66
N HIS A 272 -0.53 -1.71 21.64
CA HIS A 272 -0.90 -1.81 20.23
C HIS A 272 0.36 -2.00 19.39
N PRO A 273 0.86 -3.24 19.25
CA PRO A 273 2.03 -3.54 18.42
C PRO A 273 1.78 -3.21 16.95
N ALA A 274 2.82 -2.69 16.28
CA ALA A 274 2.79 -2.51 14.83
C ALA A 274 2.59 -3.84 14.11
N ASN A 275 1.87 -3.83 12.99
CA ASN A 275 1.48 -5.04 12.25
C ASN A 275 1.69 -4.91 10.74
N ASP A 276 2.67 -4.10 10.35
CA ASP A 276 3.03 -3.79 8.96
C ASP A 276 4.16 -4.65 8.38
N ASP A 277 4.88 -5.42 9.23
CA ASP A 277 6.09 -6.22 8.93
C ASP A 277 7.38 -5.41 8.75
N HIS A 278 7.35 -4.07 8.85
CA HIS A 278 8.56 -3.25 8.79
C HIS A 278 9.60 -3.71 9.83
N PRO A 279 10.90 -3.83 9.52
CA PRO A 279 11.91 -4.04 10.53
C PRO A 279 11.90 -2.93 11.56
N SER A 280 12.16 -3.28 12.69
CA SER A 280 11.92 -3.36 14.08
C SER A 280 10.51 -3.73 14.52
N HIS A 281 9.61 -4.15 13.64
CA HIS A 281 8.30 -4.71 14.02
C HIS A 281 8.29 -6.24 13.88
N ASP A 282 7.39 -6.89 14.60
CA ASP A 282 7.33 -8.35 14.64
C ASP A 282 6.44 -8.90 13.51
N VAL A 283 7.01 -9.66 12.60
CA VAL A 283 6.29 -10.35 11.51
C VAL A 283 5.16 -11.26 12.05
N TYR A 284 5.22 -11.68 13.31
CA TYR A 284 4.09 -12.32 13.96
C TYR A 284 2.83 -11.45 13.94
N GLN A 285 2.97 -10.15 14.20
CA GLN A 285 1.85 -9.23 14.25
C GLN A 285 1.25 -8.99 12.85
N GLY A 286 2.11 -8.87 11.82
CA GLY A 286 1.65 -8.81 10.43
C GLY A 286 0.94 -10.08 9.99
N GLN A 287 1.45 -11.26 10.37
CA GLN A 287 0.74 -12.52 10.11
C GLN A 287 -0.63 -12.57 10.80
N MET A 288 -0.74 -12.11 12.05
CA MET A 288 -2.02 -12.04 12.78
C MET A 288 -3.00 -11.08 12.10
N PHE A 289 -2.51 -9.95 11.60
CA PHE A 289 -3.30 -8.98 10.87
C PHE A 289 -3.82 -9.54 9.54
N VAL A 290 -2.96 -10.16 8.73
CA VAL A 290 -3.35 -10.83 7.48
C VAL A 290 -4.36 -11.95 7.75
N LYS A 291 -4.15 -12.74 8.81
CA LYS A 291 -5.08 -13.79 9.25
C LYS A 291 -6.45 -13.20 9.59
N GLU A 292 -6.51 -12.12 10.36
CA GLU A 292 -7.76 -11.44 10.72
C GLU A 292 -8.51 -10.96 9.48
N ILE A 293 -7.81 -10.32 8.53
CA ILE A 293 -8.42 -9.84 7.28
C ILE A 293 -8.99 -11.02 6.48
N TYR A 294 -8.18 -12.04 6.25
CA TYR A 294 -8.60 -13.21 5.49
C TYR A 294 -9.84 -13.88 6.10
N GLU A 295 -9.81 -14.19 7.39
CA GLU A 295 -10.91 -14.89 8.08
C GLU A 295 -12.19 -14.04 8.11
N THR A 296 -12.05 -12.72 8.23
CA THR A 296 -13.17 -11.78 8.13
C THR A 296 -13.80 -11.79 6.73
N LEU A 297 -12.98 -11.76 5.68
CA LEU A 297 -13.45 -11.84 4.28
C LEU A 297 -14.04 -13.21 3.98
N ARG A 298 -13.40 -14.29 4.46
CA ARG A 298 -13.86 -15.68 4.26
C ARG A 298 -15.24 -15.92 4.86
N ALA A 299 -15.54 -15.30 5.99
CA ALA A 299 -16.85 -15.37 6.65
C ALA A 299 -17.89 -14.40 6.08
N SER A 300 -17.50 -13.50 5.18
CA SER A 300 -18.40 -12.50 4.59
C SER A 300 -19.35 -13.11 3.55
N PRO A 301 -20.61 -12.65 3.46
CA PRO A 301 -21.51 -12.98 2.34
C PRO A 301 -20.94 -12.60 0.97
N GLN A 302 -19.99 -11.63 0.91
CA GLN A 302 -19.32 -11.19 -0.33
C GLN A 302 -18.11 -12.05 -0.69
N TRP A 303 -17.76 -13.10 0.05
CA TRP A 303 -16.58 -13.93 -0.23
C TRP A 303 -16.49 -14.38 -1.67
N ASN A 304 -17.60 -14.87 -2.23
CA ASN A 304 -17.66 -15.36 -3.61
C ASN A 304 -17.57 -14.25 -4.68
N GLU A 305 -17.52 -12.99 -4.28
CA GLU A 305 -17.39 -11.83 -5.17
C GLU A 305 -16.10 -11.03 -4.87
N THR A 306 -15.22 -11.58 -4.01
CA THR A 306 -14.04 -10.88 -3.48
C THR A 306 -12.74 -11.41 -4.07
N LEU A 307 -11.86 -10.47 -4.43
CA LEU A 307 -10.44 -10.69 -4.69
C LEU A 307 -9.63 -9.85 -3.70
N MET A 308 -8.84 -10.49 -2.84
CA MET A 308 -7.86 -9.82 -2.00
C MET A 308 -6.49 -9.86 -2.67
N VAL A 309 -5.84 -8.72 -2.75
CA VAL A 309 -4.45 -8.53 -3.20
C VAL A 309 -3.61 -8.21 -1.98
N LEU A 310 -2.72 -9.11 -1.61
CA LEU A 310 -1.75 -8.94 -0.54
C LEU A 310 -0.37 -8.80 -1.17
N THR A 311 0.28 -7.65 -0.97
CA THR A 311 1.62 -7.39 -1.48
C THR A 311 2.43 -6.56 -0.49
N TYR A 312 3.68 -6.28 -0.83
CA TYR A 312 4.57 -5.39 -0.08
C TYR A 312 4.94 -4.21 -0.95
N ASP A 313 5.28 -3.09 -0.36
CA ASP A 313 5.61 -1.85 -1.08
C ASP A 313 7.01 -1.90 -1.72
N GLU A 314 8.01 -2.34 -0.96
CA GLU A 314 9.39 -2.47 -1.43
C GLU A 314 10.13 -3.55 -0.62
N HIS A 315 11.40 -3.84 -0.95
CA HIS A 315 12.12 -5.00 -0.43
C HIS A 315 12.82 -4.81 0.92
N GLY A 316 12.84 -3.59 1.48
CA GLY A 316 13.40 -3.29 2.80
C GLY A 316 14.91 -3.51 2.92
N GLY A 317 15.66 -3.49 1.82
CA GLY A 317 17.09 -3.79 1.81
C GLY A 317 17.43 -5.29 1.90
N PHE A 318 16.44 -6.18 2.01
CA PHE A 318 16.64 -7.63 2.03
C PHE A 318 16.98 -8.18 0.65
N PHE A 319 17.86 -9.19 0.63
CA PHE A 319 18.31 -9.83 -0.59
C PHE A 319 17.17 -10.43 -1.40
N ASP A 320 17.31 -10.33 -2.70
CA ASP A 320 16.54 -11.08 -3.70
C ASP A 320 17.45 -11.47 -4.86
N HIS A 321 17.31 -12.72 -5.33
CA HIS A 321 18.22 -13.24 -6.34
C HIS A 321 17.83 -12.84 -7.77
N VAL A 322 16.60 -12.38 -8.01
CA VAL A 322 16.12 -12.08 -9.36
C VAL A 322 16.50 -10.67 -9.78
N PRO A 323 17.18 -10.51 -10.93
CA PRO A 323 17.51 -9.19 -11.46
C PRO A 323 16.26 -8.33 -11.70
N THR A 324 16.36 -7.05 -11.34
CA THR A 324 15.28 -6.09 -11.55
C THR A 324 15.11 -5.78 -13.03
N PRO A 325 13.87 -5.64 -13.55
CA PRO A 325 13.62 -5.20 -14.93
C PRO A 325 14.12 -3.78 -15.18
N VAL A 326 14.97 -3.63 -16.21
CA VAL A 326 15.55 -2.33 -16.62
C VAL A 326 15.21 -1.97 -18.06
N ASP A 327 14.75 -2.92 -18.86
CA ASP A 327 14.45 -2.72 -20.28
C ASP A 327 12.94 -2.65 -20.53
N GLY A 328 12.53 -1.69 -21.36
CA GLY A 328 11.14 -1.55 -21.80
C GLY A 328 10.15 -1.11 -20.74
N VAL A 329 10.61 -0.67 -19.57
CA VAL A 329 9.77 -0.09 -18.52
C VAL A 329 9.51 1.39 -18.86
N PRO A 330 8.26 1.82 -19.09
CA PRO A 330 7.98 3.20 -19.45
C PRO A 330 8.07 4.12 -18.23
N SER A 331 8.55 5.35 -18.44
CA SER A 331 8.29 6.43 -17.48
C SER A 331 6.77 6.64 -17.38
N PRO A 332 6.20 6.78 -16.16
CA PRO A 332 4.76 6.88 -16.00
C PRO A 332 4.17 8.16 -16.60
N ASP A 333 4.86 9.29 -16.44
CA ASP A 333 4.34 10.65 -16.70
C ASP A 333 5.41 11.61 -17.22
N ASP A 334 6.58 11.10 -17.59
CA ASP A 334 7.75 11.83 -18.06
C ASP A 334 8.34 12.83 -17.04
N ILE A 335 7.89 12.81 -15.79
CA ILE A 335 8.49 13.59 -14.71
C ILE A 335 9.83 12.96 -14.35
N VAL A 336 10.86 13.81 -14.24
CA VAL A 336 12.20 13.39 -13.82
C VAL A 336 12.35 13.66 -12.35
N GLY A 337 12.89 12.69 -11.62
CA GLY A 337 13.20 12.81 -10.20
C GLY A 337 14.25 13.87 -9.90
N PRO A 338 14.39 14.27 -8.64
CA PRO A 338 15.29 15.35 -8.26
C PRO A 338 16.77 15.01 -8.47
N PRO A 339 17.63 16.04 -8.60
CA PRO A 339 19.07 15.84 -8.57
C PRO A 339 19.52 15.25 -7.21
N PRO A 340 20.67 14.57 -7.11
CA PRO A 340 21.68 14.46 -8.18
C PRO A 340 21.39 13.35 -9.20
N TYR A 341 20.38 12.48 -8.96
CA TYR A 341 20.19 11.27 -9.76
C TYR A 341 19.37 11.49 -11.02
N ASN A 342 18.47 12.48 -11.06
CA ASN A 342 17.61 12.79 -12.20
C ASN A 342 16.93 11.51 -12.75
N PHE A 343 16.36 10.70 -11.87
CA PHE A 343 15.80 9.41 -12.21
C PHE A 343 14.60 9.56 -13.14
N THR A 344 14.57 8.78 -14.22
CA THR A 344 13.55 8.85 -15.27
C THR A 344 12.43 7.81 -15.13
N PHE A 345 12.38 7.09 -14.02
CA PHE A 345 11.37 6.07 -13.70
C PHE A 345 11.21 4.98 -14.77
N ASN A 346 12.32 4.62 -15.44
CA ASN A 346 12.38 3.67 -16.54
C ASN A 346 12.92 2.29 -16.14
N ARG A 347 12.85 1.94 -14.87
CA ARG A 347 13.20 0.62 -14.33
C ARG A 347 12.38 0.32 -13.09
N LEU A 348 12.23 -0.97 -12.77
CA LEU A 348 11.56 -1.44 -11.58
C LEU A 348 12.53 -1.60 -10.40
N GLY A 349 11.97 -1.71 -9.19
CA GLY A 349 12.69 -2.10 -7.99
C GLY A 349 12.84 -3.62 -7.86
N VAL A 350 13.27 -4.05 -6.68
CA VAL A 350 13.46 -5.47 -6.33
C VAL A 350 12.09 -6.16 -6.19
N ARG A 351 12.05 -7.49 -6.37
CA ARG A 351 10.84 -8.28 -6.15
C ARG A 351 10.32 -8.15 -4.73
N VAL A 352 9.00 -8.12 -4.62
CA VAL A 352 8.28 -8.15 -3.36
C VAL A 352 7.26 -9.29 -3.33
N PRO A 353 6.86 -9.80 -2.16
CA PRO A 353 5.81 -10.79 -2.06
C PRO A 353 4.49 -10.27 -2.66
N ALA A 354 3.80 -11.12 -3.42
CA ALA A 354 2.43 -10.84 -3.84
C ALA A 354 1.62 -12.13 -3.89
N ILE A 355 0.46 -12.11 -3.23
CA ILE A 355 -0.47 -13.24 -3.14
C ILE A 355 -1.86 -12.74 -3.53
N LEU A 356 -2.49 -13.44 -4.47
CA LEU A 356 -3.85 -13.16 -4.93
C LEU A 356 -4.80 -14.19 -4.32
N ILE A 357 -5.79 -13.73 -3.58
CA ILE A 357 -6.63 -14.56 -2.70
C ILE A 357 -8.09 -14.39 -3.11
N SER A 358 -8.70 -15.47 -3.61
CA SER A 358 -10.10 -15.50 -4.01
C SER A 358 -10.57 -16.97 -4.12
N PRO A 359 -11.85 -17.28 -3.87
CA PRO A 359 -12.38 -18.62 -4.15
C PRO A 359 -12.40 -18.97 -5.65
N TRP A 360 -12.12 -18.00 -6.53
CA TRP A 360 -12.03 -18.20 -7.98
C TRP A 360 -10.64 -18.63 -8.46
N ILE A 361 -9.68 -18.79 -7.53
CA ILE A 361 -8.29 -19.15 -7.83
C ILE A 361 -8.04 -20.61 -7.46
N GLU A 362 -7.38 -21.35 -8.35
CA GLU A 362 -6.97 -22.74 -8.10
C GLU A 362 -5.87 -22.81 -7.03
N LYS A 363 -5.87 -23.91 -6.26
CA LYS A 363 -4.83 -24.16 -5.24
C LYS A 363 -3.44 -24.19 -5.86
N GLY A 364 -2.48 -23.57 -5.15
CA GLY A 364 -1.07 -23.63 -5.48
C GLY A 364 -0.71 -23.03 -6.84
N THR A 365 -1.53 -22.10 -7.33
CA THR A 365 -1.25 -21.38 -8.58
C THR A 365 0.02 -20.55 -8.43
N VAL A 366 0.93 -20.65 -9.40
CA VAL A 366 2.14 -19.81 -9.49
C VAL A 366 2.06 -18.95 -10.75
N MET A 367 2.22 -17.66 -10.59
CA MET A 367 2.19 -16.68 -11.68
C MET A 367 3.58 -16.08 -11.88
N HIS A 368 4.26 -16.48 -12.97
CA HIS A 368 5.63 -16.03 -13.28
C HIS A 368 5.70 -14.70 -14.03
N GLY A 369 4.56 -14.09 -14.36
CA GLY A 369 4.50 -12.83 -15.09
C GLY A 369 3.28 -12.73 -15.99
N PRO A 370 3.11 -11.61 -16.70
CA PRO A 370 1.93 -11.36 -17.53
C PRO A 370 1.99 -11.98 -18.93
N ASN A 371 2.96 -12.85 -19.20
CA ASN A 371 3.12 -13.59 -20.48
C ASN A 371 3.15 -12.66 -21.72
N GLY A 372 3.82 -11.50 -21.61
CA GLY A 372 3.96 -10.55 -22.70
C GLY A 372 2.72 -9.71 -22.99
N SER A 373 1.79 -9.58 -22.06
CA SER A 373 0.59 -8.76 -22.19
C SER A 373 0.58 -7.65 -21.12
N PRO A 374 0.19 -6.40 -21.45
CA PRO A 374 -0.24 -5.87 -22.75
C PRO A 374 0.91 -5.65 -23.77
N THR A 375 2.17 -5.68 -23.32
CA THR A 375 3.35 -5.56 -24.19
C THR A 375 4.36 -6.66 -23.88
N PRO A 376 5.31 -6.98 -24.80
CA PRO A 376 6.31 -8.04 -24.57
C PRO A 376 7.20 -7.83 -23.35
N THR A 377 7.37 -6.56 -22.90
CA THR A 377 8.20 -6.21 -21.73
C THR A 377 7.41 -6.01 -20.45
N SER A 378 6.09 -6.13 -20.49
CA SER A 378 5.21 -5.96 -19.32
C SER A 378 5.62 -6.88 -18.17
N GLN A 379 5.53 -6.37 -16.95
CA GLN A 379 5.78 -7.08 -15.71
C GLN A 379 4.62 -6.89 -14.75
N PHE A 380 4.52 -7.75 -13.71
CA PHE A 380 3.69 -7.45 -12.56
C PHE A 380 4.46 -6.49 -11.63
N GLU A 381 3.83 -5.38 -11.28
CA GLU A 381 4.32 -4.39 -10.33
C GLU A 381 3.12 -3.64 -9.72
N HIS A 382 3.31 -2.64 -8.88
CA HIS A 382 2.18 -2.06 -8.14
C HIS A 382 1.11 -1.44 -9.04
N SER A 383 1.49 -0.88 -10.20
CA SER A 383 0.50 -0.36 -11.17
C SER A 383 -0.35 -1.45 -11.81
N SER A 384 0.00 -2.73 -11.63
CA SER A 384 -0.86 -3.87 -12.01
C SER A 384 -2.17 -3.87 -11.24
N ILE A 385 -2.20 -3.30 -10.04
CA ILE A 385 -3.42 -3.22 -9.21
C ILE A 385 -4.46 -2.30 -9.87
N PRO A 386 -4.20 -0.99 -10.10
CA PRO A 386 -5.18 -0.11 -10.74
C PRO A 386 -5.51 -0.55 -12.17
N ALA A 387 -4.53 -1.10 -12.91
CA ALA A 387 -4.77 -1.65 -14.25
C ALA A 387 -5.76 -2.83 -14.23
N THR A 388 -5.61 -3.76 -13.26
CA THR A 388 -6.52 -4.90 -13.11
C THR A 388 -7.90 -4.46 -12.61
N VAL A 389 -7.97 -3.54 -11.64
CA VAL A 389 -9.24 -2.98 -11.14
C VAL A 389 -10.01 -2.31 -12.28
N LYS A 390 -9.32 -1.55 -13.16
CA LYS A 390 -9.93 -0.95 -14.34
C LYS A 390 -10.62 -2.02 -15.21
N LYS A 391 -9.97 -3.15 -15.44
CA LYS A 391 -10.52 -4.25 -16.26
C LYS A 391 -11.65 -5.00 -15.55
N LEU A 392 -11.46 -5.38 -14.27
CA LEU A 392 -12.47 -6.11 -13.50
C LEU A 392 -13.78 -5.31 -13.35
N PHE A 393 -13.67 -4.02 -13.14
CA PHE A 393 -14.82 -3.13 -12.97
C PHE A 393 -15.29 -2.48 -14.26
N ASN A 394 -14.65 -2.79 -15.38
CA ASN A 394 -14.95 -2.18 -16.69
C ASN A 394 -15.05 -0.65 -16.61
N LEU A 395 -14.06 -0.02 -15.94
CA LEU A 395 -14.05 1.43 -15.73
C LEU A 395 -13.88 2.16 -17.08
N PRO A 396 -14.71 3.17 -17.38
CA PRO A 396 -14.71 3.84 -18.67
C PRO A 396 -13.53 4.79 -18.87
N GLN A 397 -12.88 5.25 -17.78
CA GLN A 397 -11.75 6.18 -17.86
C GLN A 397 -10.52 5.49 -18.49
N ASP A 398 -9.64 6.28 -19.09
CA ASP A 398 -8.34 5.81 -19.57
C ASP A 398 -7.46 5.31 -18.41
N PHE A 399 -6.36 4.64 -18.72
CA PHE A 399 -5.32 4.35 -17.73
C PHE A 399 -4.82 5.64 -17.07
N LEU A 400 -4.37 5.52 -15.84
CA LEU A 400 -3.93 6.68 -15.05
C LEU A 400 -2.64 7.29 -15.61
N THR A 401 -1.74 6.43 -16.09
CA THR A 401 -0.42 6.80 -16.61
C THR A 401 0.03 5.81 -17.70
N LYS A 402 1.19 6.07 -18.29
CA LYS A 402 1.83 5.09 -19.20
C LYS A 402 2.23 3.80 -18.46
N ARG A 403 2.45 3.85 -17.14
CA ARG A 403 2.91 2.72 -16.35
C ARG A 403 1.80 1.69 -16.12
N ASP A 404 0.61 2.10 -15.69
CA ASP A 404 -0.50 1.16 -15.50
C ASP A 404 -1.09 0.69 -16.84
N ALA A 405 -0.93 1.46 -17.91
CA ALA A 405 -1.23 1.00 -19.27
C ALA A 405 -0.27 -0.10 -19.76
N TRP A 406 0.98 -0.10 -19.27
CA TRP A 406 2.00 -1.09 -19.61
C TRP A 406 2.03 -2.27 -18.64
N ALA A 407 1.72 -2.06 -17.37
CA ALA A 407 1.80 -3.09 -16.34
C ALA A 407 0.93 -4.31 -16.70
N GLY A 408 1.45 -5.49 -16.41
CA GLY A 408 0.68 -6.73 -16.55
C GLY A 408 -0.55 -6.73 -15.67
N THR A 409 -1.63 -7.35 -16.13
CA THR A 409 -2.87 -7.46 -15.37
C THR A 409 -3.16 -8.91 -15.01
N PHE A 410 -3.83 -9.13 -13.89
CA PHE A 410 -4.05 -10.49 -13.35
C PHE A 410 -5.52 -10.90 -13.27
N GLU A 411 -6.43 -10.20 -13.95
CA GLU A 411 -7.86 -10.58 -13.98
C GLU A 411 -8.10 -12.00 -14.48
N GLY A 412 -7.25 -12.49 -15.37
CA GLY A 412 -7.34 -13.84 -15.91
C GLY A 412 -7.30 -14.94 -14.84
N VAL A 413 -6.63 -14.71 -13.69
CA VAL A 413 -6.50 -15.72 -12.64
C VAL A 413 -7.84 -16.06 -11.96
N VAL A 414 -8.78 -15.10 -11.94
CA VAL A 414 -10.14 -15.29 -11.38
C VAL A 414 -11.19 -15.62 -12.43
N GLN A 415 -10.78 -15.82 -13.68
CA GLN A 415 -11.67 -16.13 -14.82
C GLN A 415 -11.49 -17.57 -15.33
N THR A 416 -10.59 -18.35 -14.75
CA THR A 416 -10.31 -19.74 -15.15
C THR A 416 -11.37 -20.73 -14.66
N ARG A 417 -12.10 -20.41 -13.60
CA ARG A 417 -13.12 -21.26 -13.00
C ARG A 417 -14.51 -20.82 -13.43
N THR A 418 -15.44 -21.78 -13.49
CA THR A 418 -16.87 -21.54 -13.74
C THR A 418 -17.66 -21.38 -12.44
N GLU A 419 -17.12 -21.83 -11.31
CA GLU A 419 -17.73 -21.75 -9.98
C GLU A 419 -16.67 -21.46 -8.91
N PRO A 420 -17.02 -20.74 -7.83
CA PRO A 420 -16.10 -20.49 -6.74
C PRO A 420 -15.81 -21.79 -5.97
N ARG A 421 -14.61 -21.90 -5.43
CA ARG A 421 -14.20 -23.00 -4.55
C ARG A 421 -14.97 -22.95 -3.24
N THR A 422 -15.35 -24.12 -2.74
CA THR A 422 -16.00 -24.31 -1.43
C THR A 422 -15.03 -24.79 -0.35
N ASP A 423 -13.83 -25.19 -0.74
CA ASP A 423 -12.79 -25.81 0.10
C ASP A 423 -11.70 -24.85 0.58
N CYS A 424 -11.90 -23.54 0.40
CA CYS A 424 -10.99 -22.53 0.98
C CYS A 424 -11.00 -22.61 2.51
N PRO A 425 -9.85 -22.58 3.19
CA PRO A 425 -9.77 -22.67 4.65
C PRO A 425 -10.68 -21.65 5.33
N GLU A 426 -11.40 -22.04 6.36
CA GLU A 426 -12.17 -21.10 7.17
C GLU A 426 -11.26 -20.34 8.14
N GLN A 427 -10.17 -20.98 8.58
CA GLN A 427 -9.18 -20.43 9.49
C GLN A 427 -7.77 -20.69 8.96
N LEU A 428 -6.91 -19.71 9.11
CA LEU A 428 -5.48 -19.83 8.84
C LEU A 428 -4.73 -20.28 10.11
N PRO A 429 -3.53 -20.87 9.97
CA PRO A 429 -2.71 -21.25 11.11
C PRO A 429 -2.45 -20.06 12.04
N THR A 430 -2.27 -20.34 13.33
CA THR A 430 -1.78 -19.35 14.28
C THR A 430 -0.26 -19.26 14.15
N PRO A 431 0.31 -18.08 13.85
CA PRO A 431 1.75 -17.92 13.74
C PRO A 431 2.45 -18.04 15.10
N THR A 432 3.76 -18.26 15.07
CA THR A 432 4.62 -18.25 16.25
C THR A 432 5.32 -16.91 16.38
N ARG A 433 5.44 -16.38 17.59
CA ARG A 433 6.19 -15.15 17.87
C ARG A 433 7.66 -15.34 17.54
N ILE A 434 8.24 -14.35 16.85
CA ILE A 434 9.66 -14.31 16.50
C ILE A 434 10.39 -13.34 17.43
N ARG A 435 9.82 -12.18 17.68
CA ARG A 435 10.36 -11.18 18.61
C ARG A 435 10.26 -11.65 20.05
N GLN A 436 11.37 -11.55 20.79
CA GLN A 436 11.47 -11.91 22.21
C GLN A 436 11.40 -10.68 23.13
N THR A 437 11.53 -9.47 22.58
CA THR A 437 11.50 -8.20 23.32
C THR A 437 10.14 -7.52 23.17
N GLU A 438 9.81 -6.62 24.08
CA GLU A 438 8.66 -5.73 23.93
C GLU A 438 8.97 -4.56 23.02
N ALA A 439 7.91 -3.85 22.58
CA ALA A 439 8.00 -2.61 21.81
C ALA A 439 8.83 -1.56 22.57
N ASN A 440 9.72 -0.89 21.83
CA ASN A 440 10.52 0.22 22.37
C ASN A 440 9.88 1.55 22.02
N GLU A 441 8.94 1.99 22.85
CA GLU A 441 8.24 3.28 22.64
C GLU A 441 9.12 4.52 22.76
N GLU A 442 10.32 4.37 23.34
CA GLU A 442 11.31 5.44 23.44
C GLU A 442 12.27 5.49 22.24
N ALA A 443 12.15 4.53 21.31
CA ALA A 443 12.92 4.56 20.06
C ALA A 443 12.58 5.80 19.24
N LYS A 444 13.55 6.28 18.46
CA LYS A 444 13.30 7.31 17.45
C LYS A 444 12.37 6.79 16.37
N LEU A 445 11.62 7.68 15.75
CA LEU A 445 10.77 7.33 14.60
C LEU A 445 11.62 6.83 13.43
N SER A 446 11.20 5.75 12.78
CA SER A 446 11.72 5.32 11.47
C SER A 446 11.43 6.38 10.40
N SER A 447 12.05 6.27 9.24
CA SER A 447 11.81 7.21 8.13
C SER A 447 10.33 7.27 7.75
N PHE A 448 9.66 6.13 7.61
CA PHE A 448 8.26 6.11 7.27
C PHE A 448 7.35 6.60 8.40
N GLN A 449 7.65 6.26 9.65
CA GLN A 449 6.93 6.81 10.80
C GLN A 449 7.03 8.34 10.87
N GLN A 450 8.20 8.92 10.54
CA GLN A 450 8.35 10.38 10.42
C GLN A 450 7.43 10.96 9.34
N GLU A 451 7.34 10.30 8.16
CA GLU A 451 6.45 10.73 7.08
C GLU A 451 4.98 10.71 7.50
N ILE A 452 4.56 9.66 8.19
CA ILE A 452 3.18 9.51 8.68
C ILE A 452 2.85 10.60 9.72
N VAL A 453 3.77 10.88 10.64
CA VAL A 453 3.60 11.96 11.61
C VAL A 453 3.60 13.34 10.92
N GLN A 454 4.41 13.54 9.89
CA GLN A 454 4.37 14.74 9.05
C GLN A 454 3.04 14.87 8.30
N LEU A 455 2.50 13.76 7.74
CA LEU A 455 1.15 13.75 7.16
C LEU A 455 0.12 14.18 8.20
N ALA A 456 0.17 13.63 9.40
CA ALA A 456 -0.72 14.02 10.50
C ALA A 456 -0.60 15.52 10.83
N ALA A 457 0.63 16.08 10.80
CA ALA A 457 0.85 17.52 10.97
C ALA A 457 0.20 18.36 9.86
N VAL A 458 0.28 17.89 8.61
CA VAL A 458 -0.42 18.53 7.49
C VAL A 458 -1.92 18.50 7.68
N LEU A 459 -2.48 17.34 8.01
CA LEU A 459 -3.93 17.15 8.22
C LEU A 459 -4.43 18.00 9.40
N ASN A 460 -3.57 18.26 10.40
CA ASN A 460 -3.89 19.12 11.53
C ASN A 460 -3.63 20.63 11.29
N GLY A 461 -2.98 20.99 10.18
CA GLY A 461 -2.61 22.37 9.85
C GLY A 461 -1.34 22.87 10.58
N ASP A 462 -0.57 22.00 11.19
CA ASP A 462 0.62 22.33 12.00
C ASP A 462 1.94 22.23 11.20
N HIS A 463 1.89 21.79 9.97
CA HIS A 463 3.08 21.55 9.12
C HIS A 463 3.91 22.81 8.82
N GLN A 464 3.37 24.00 9.01
CA GLN A 464 4.10 25.27 8.84
C GLN A 464 5.00 25.61 10.03
N LEU A 465 4.91 24.89 11.14
CA LEU A 465 5.75 25.08 12.31
C LEU A 465 7.11 24.41 12.09
N SER A 466 8.14 25.18 11.78
CA SER A 466 9.51 24.67 11.56
C SER A 466 10.05 23.87 12.75
N SER A 467 9.74 24.33 13.98
CA SER A 467 10.10 23.63 15.21
C SER A 467 9.46 22.24 15.35
N LEU A 468 8.24 22.03 14.80
CA LEU A 468 7.59 20.72 14.79
C LEU A 468 8.28 19.78 13.80
N GLN A 469 8.63 20.26 12.62
CA GLN A 469 9.34 19.44 11.61
C GLN A 469 10.71 19.00 12.10
N GLU A 470 11.48 19.92 12.74
CA GLU A 470 12.76 19.57 13.37
C GLU A 470 12.58 18.53 14.48
N ARG A 471 11.56 18.73 15.33
CA ARG A 471 11.24 17.78 16.41
C ARG A 471 10.89 16.39 15.89
N ILE A 472 10.08 16.27 14.83
CA ILE A 472 9.71 14.99 14.20
C ILE A 472 10.97 14.25 13.75
N ARG A 473 11.88 14.94 13.07
CA ARG A 473 13.09 14.32 12.50
C ARG A 473 14.12 13.93 13.55
N GLU A 474 14.31 14.73 14.58
CA GLU A 474 15.49 14.63 15.43
C GLU A 474 15.21 14.14 16.85
N ARG A 475 14.02 14.42 17.39
CA ARG A 475 13.77 14.31 18.83
C ARG A 475 12.52 13.51 19.20
N MET A 476 11.57 13.34 18.29
CA MET A 476 10.31 12.65 18.58
C MET A 476 10.54 11.14 18.67
N ASN A 477 10.06 10.53 19.73
CA ASN A 477 10.04 9.08 19.90
C ASN A 477 8.68 8.49 19.46
N VAL A 478 8.59 7.16 19.39
CA VAL A 478 7.38 6.42 18.97
C VAL A 478 6.18 6.83 19.82
N ARG A 479 6.30 6.91 21.14
CA ARG A 479 5.21 7.29 22.06
C ARG A 479 4.65 8.67 21.74
N GLU A 480 5.54 9.67 21.60
CA GLU A 480 5.15 11.05 21.30
C GLU A 480 4.50 11.14 19.91
N GLY A 481 5.09 10.46 18.90
CA GLY A 481 4.58 10.41 17.53
C GLY A 481 3.18 9.80 17.48
N THR A 482 2.97 8.67 18.16
CA THR A 482 1.67 8.00 18.26
C THR A 482 0.60 8.92 18.88
N SER A 483 0.92 9.55 19.99
CA SER A 483 -0.02 10.44 20.68
C SER A 483 -0.39 11.65 19.83
N TYR A 484 0.60 12.27 19.19
CA TYR A 484 0.39 13.41 18.31
C TYR A 484 -0.46 13.03 17.09
N MET A 485 -0.08 11.95 16.39
CA MET A 485 -0.75 11.45 15.19
C MET A 485 -2.21 11.13 15.45
N ARG A 486 -2.53 10.34 16.47
CA ARG A 486 -3.92 9.98 16.85
C ARG A 486 -4.78 11.21 17.10
N SER A 487 -4.22 12.21 17.81
CA SER A 487 -4.93 13.46 18.09
C SER A 487 -5.16 14.31 16.83
N ALA A 488 -4.16 14.39 15.94
CA ALA A 488 -4.23 15.15 14.70
C ALA A 488 -5.24 14.57 13.72
N VAL A 489 -5.20 13.24 13.51
CA VAL A 489 -6.11 12.51 12.61
C VAL A 489 -7.55 12.63 13.09
N ARG A 490 -7.79 12.42 14.39
CA ARG A 490 -9.14 12.61 14.96
C ARG A 490 -9.68 14.00 14.66
N ARG A 491 -8.90 15.07 14.92
CA ARG A 491 -9.32 16.44 14.65
C ARG A 491 -9.59 16.70 13.17
N PHE A 492 -8.82 16.09 12.27
CA PHE A 492 -9.07 16.19 10.83
C PHE A 492 -10.44 15.62 10.46
N PHE A 493 -10.77 14.41 10.91
CA PHE A 493 -12.07 13.80 10.61
C PHE A 493 -13.23 14.54 11.29
N GLU A 494 -13.08 14.99 12.53
CA GLU A 494 -14.08 15.82 13.22
C GLU A 494 -14.35 17.12 12.45
N ALA A 495 -13.32 17.79 11.95
CA ALA A 495 -13.47 19.00 11.12
C ALA A 495 -14.21 18.70 9.81
N GLY A 496 -13.84 17.63 9.11
CA GLY A 496 -14.53 17.22 7.88
C GLY A 496 -16.00 16.86 8.12
N MET A 497 -16.30 16.09 9.15
CA MET A 497 -17.68 15.76 9.53
C MET A 497 -18.49 16.98 9.92
N SER A 498 -17.87 17.95 10.60
CA SER A 498 -18.52 19.21 10.93
C SER A 498 -18.81 20.05 9.69
N ALA A 499 -17.84 20.18 8.78
CA ALA A 499 -17.99 20.88 7.51
C ALA A 499 -19.13 20.28 6.65
N LYS A 500 -19.21 18.95 6.61
CA LYS A 500 -20.30 18.26 5.88
C LYS A 500 -21.68 18.54 6.50
N ARG A 501 -21.79 18.56 7.82
CA ARG A 501 -23.04 18.94 8.51
C ARG A 501 -23.44 20.39 8.25
N MET A 502 -22.48 21.28 8.05
CA MET A 502 -22.71 22.69 7.70
C MET A 502 -23.03 22.91 6.22
N GLY A 503 -23.01 21.88 5.39
CA GLY A 503 -23.34 21.96 3.96
C GLY A 503 -22.27 22.65 3.13
N LEU A 504 -21.01 22.59 3.53
CA LEU A 504 -19.91 23.10 2.72
C LEU A 504 -19.72 22.28 1.43
N ALA A 505 -19.15 22.90 0.39
CA ALA A 505 -19.03 22.29 -0.91
C ALA A 505 -18.15 21.03 -0.88
N ASP A 506 -18.57 19.99 -1.58
CA ASP A 506 -17.92 18.65 -1.57
C ASP A 506 -16.48 18.67 -2.12
N ASP A 507 -16.13 19.62 -2.98
CA ASP A 507 -14.78 19.77 -3.53
C ASP A 507 -13.81 20.57 -2.62
N GLU A 508 -14.28 21.10 -1.49
CA GLU A 508 -13.43 21.82 -0.56
C GLU A 508 -12.41 20.91 0.12
N GLN A 509 -11.19 21.44 0.28
CA GLN A 509 -10.09 20.76 0.97
C GLN A 509 -10.22 20.94 2.48
N ILE A 510 -10.39 19.87 3.24
CA ILE A 510 -10.56 19.93 4.70
C ILE A 510 -9.36 20.60 5.38
N VAL A 511 -8.15 20.37 4.87
CA VAL A 511 -6.92 20.99 5.41
C VAL A 511 -6.96 22.51 5.34
N LYS A 512 -7.52 23.09 4.26
CA LYS A 512 -7.65 24.54 4.08
C LYS A 512 -8.66 25.19 5.01
N MET A 513 -9.61 24.45 5.52
CA MET A 513 -10.64 24.93 6.46
C MET A 513 -10.09 25.11 7.87
N ARG A 514 -8.86 24.65 8.12
CA ARG A 514 -8.23 24.69 9.44
C ARG A 514 -7.11 25.70 9.44
N PRO A 515 -7.23 26.78 10.23
CA PRO A 515 -6.11 27.69 10.42
C PRO A 515 -4.94 26.94 11.08
N SER A 516 -3.73 27.24 10.64
CA SER A 516 -2.52 26.73 11.31
C SER A 516 -2.47 27.20 12.78
N LEU A 517 -1.67 26.53 13.62
CA LEU A 517 -1.47 26.98 15.01
C LEU A 517 -0.96 28.42 15.07
N THR A 518 -0.10 28.83 14.15
CA THR A 518 0.36 30.22 14.03
C THR A 518 -0.79 31.19 13.76
N THR A 519 -1.71 30.86 12.88
CA THR A 519 -2.88 31.69 12.59
C THR A 519 -3.87 31.73 13.77
N ARG A 520 -3.99 30.62 14.51
CA ARG A 520 -4.85 30.55 15.72
C ARG A 520 -4.31 31.39 16.88
N MET A 521 -3.00 31.57 16.96
CA MET A 521 -2.38 32.41 18.02
C MET A 521 -2.49 33.90 17.70
N THR A 522 -2.69 34.29 16.44
CA THR A 522 -2.84 35.73 16.07
C THR A 522 -4.29 36.23 16.09
N SER A 523 -5.28 35.32 16.17
CA SER A 523 -6.69 35.68 16.35
C SER A 523 -7.10 35.62 17.82
N SER A 524 -6.45 36.40 18.67
CA SER A 524 -6.92 36.65 20.05
C SER A 524 -8.11 37.62 20.01
N PRO A 525 -9.19 37.39 20.78
CA PRO A 525 -10.37 38.28 20.79
C PRO A 525 -10.12 39.67 21.43
N ALA A 526 -8.88 40.06 21.66
CA ALA A 526 -8.55 41.28 22.38
C ALA A 526 -8.49 42.58 21.54
N ASP A 527 -8.75 42.50 20.22
CA ASP A 527 -8.70 43.67 19.32
C ASP A 527 -10.08 44.10 18.79
N GLN A 528 -11.15 43.88 19.54
CA GLN A 528 -12.45 44.51 19.31
C GLN A 528 -12.90 45.28 20.54
N ASP A 529 -12.18 46.30 20.93
CA ASP A 529 -12.71 47.47 21.63
C ASP A 529 -11.58 48.50 21.75
N ASP A 530 -11.63 49.46 20.85
CA ASP A 530 -11.18 50.85 21.08
C ASP A 530 -11.25 51.59 19.73
N SER A 531 -12.40 52.16 19.49
CA SER A 531 -12.49 53.37 18.63
C SER A 531 -13.53 54.30 19.21
N PRO A 532 -13.22 55.60 19.29
CA PRO A 532 -13.98 56.60 20.01
C PRO A 532 -15.29 57.01 19.32
#